data_a5acda7b96b3b8b6ed56a180a7032563
#
_entry.id   a5acda7b96b3b8b6ed56a180a7032563
#
_cell.length_a   1.000
_cell.length_b   1.000
_cell.length_c   1.000
_cell.angle_alpha   90.00
_cell.angle_beta   90.00
_cell.angle_gamma   90.00
#
_symmetry.space_group_name_H-M   'P 1'
#
loop_
_entity.id
_entity.type
_entity.pdbx_description
1 polymer ?
#
loop_
_entity_poly.entity_id
_entity_poly.type
_entity_poly.pdbx_seq_one_letter_code
_entity_poly.pdbx_strand_id
1 'polypeptide(L)'
;MKNTKQVIALASAAALSVSVLAGCGGAASDATSESTSTATAEASNTAASDGTLVLAETGFEGKFSPFFAASASDQDVIDLTQLGLLGADRKGEMILNGIEGETREYNGTDYTYYGTSDCVVTENDDGTVTYDIKLRDDLKFSDGEPVTIDDVIFSMYVFLDPTYDGSVTMYSTPIVGLEEYRNSMSTLSKLIAEAGEDNTDYTNFTEEQQKAFWDAVNDGGVKFAQEIVDYMMANGATDVASAAAGWGFDGLAADATAKDFFLAIGEQYDWSFSAMEAESAGSALSELIPEDVYAYSTTGVNVGNAVANVAGIVKTGDYSMTLTTSELSTTMIYQLQMPIAPLHYYGDESLYDYDNNSFGFVKGDLSGVRSKTSTPLGGGMFTFSKYSDGVV
;
A
#
# COMPACT_ATOMS: atom_id res chain seq x y z
N MET A 1 -11.69 -9.58 24.23
CA MET A 1 -11.12 -8.25 24.33
C MET A 1 -10.33 -7.82 23.06
N LYS A 2 -10.27 -8.66 22.01
CA LYS A 2 -9.63 -8.33 20.71
C LYS A 2 -10.36 -7.27 19.84
N ASN A 3 -11.62 -6.99 20.12
CA ASN A 3 -12.45 -6.14 19.26
C ASN A 3 -12.50 -4.65 19.64
N THR A 4 -11.88 -4.25 20.76
CA THR A 4 -12.01 -2.87 21.24
C THR A 4 -10.98 -1.92 20.60
N LYS A 5 -9.83 -2.42 20.19
CA LYS A 5 -8.77 -1.61 19.59
C LYS A 5 -9.03 -1.30 18.10
N GLN A 6 -9.59 -2.23 17.36
CA GLN A 6 -10.05 -1.99 15.98
C GLN A 6 -11.16 -0.95 15.91
N VAL A 7 -12.01 -0.89 16.96
CA VAL A 7 -13.08 0.12 17.06
C VAL A 7 -12.52 1.51 17.40
N ILE A 8 -11.40 1.61 18.14
CA ILE A 8 -10.78 2.89 18.48
C ILE A 8 -10.02 3.46 17.28
N ALA A 9 -9.33 2.65 16.49
CA ALA A 9 -8.66 3.08 15.26
C ALA A 9 -9.67 3.55 14.18
N LEU A 10 -10.80 2.85 14.03
CA LEU A 10 -11.88 3.29 13.14
C LEU A 10 -12.61 4.55 13.67
N ALA A 11 -12.72 4.73 14.98
CA ALA A 11 -13.36 5.91 15.57
C ALA A 11 -12.49 7.18 15.44
N SER A 12 -11.17 7.04 15.46
CA SER A 12 -10.25 8.18 15.24
C SER A 12 -10.21 8.65 13.79
N ALA A 13 -10.29 7.74 12.84
CA ALA A 13 -10.40 8.08 11.41
C ALA A 13 -11.74 8.76 11.06
N ALA A 14 -12.84 8.32 11.70
CA ALA A 14 -14.16 8.93 11.51
C ALA A 14 -14.32 10.31 12.18
N ALA A 15 -13.54 10.60 13.25
CA ALA A 15 -13.61 11.88 13.95
C ALA A 15 -12.87 13.01 13.21
N LEU A 16 -11.87 12.69 12.38
CA LEU A 16 -11.14 13.68 11.57
C LEU A 16 -11.89 14.13 10.32
N SER A 17 -12.81 13.32 9.80
CA SER A 17 -13.59 13.66 8.60
C SER A 17 -14.83 14.53 8.85
N VAL A 18 -15.23 14.79 10.11
CA VAL A 18 -16.43 15.57 10.45
C VAL A 18 -16.11 17.04 10.78
N SER A 19 -14.85 17.42 10.97
CA SER A 19 -14.48 18.77 11.40
C SER A 19 -14.34 19.82 10.27
N VAL A 20 -14.51 19.47 8.99
CA VAL A 20 -14.35 20.39 7.86
C VAL A 20 -15.68 20.93 7.31
N LEU A 21 -16.84 20.45 7.78
CA LEU A 21 -18.18 20.81 7.23
C LEU A 21 -19.05 21.71 8.11
N ALA A 22 -18.50 22.34 9.17
CA ALA A 22 -19.25 23.22 10.03
C ALA A 22 -18.77 24.68 9.98
N GLY A 23 -18.85 25.29 8.80
CA GLY A 23 -18.44 26.68 8.62
C GLY A 23 -19.22 27.43 7.54
N CYS A 24 -20.57 27.44 7.63
CA CYS A 24 -21.37 28.49 6.99
C CYS A 24 -22.81 28.49 7.55
N GLY A 25 -23.17 29.50 8.34
CA GLY A 25 -24.54 29.72 8.77
C GLY A 25 -24.60 30.64 10.00
N GLY A 26 -24.71 31.97 9.75
CA GLY A 26 -24.68 32.99 10.77
C GLY A 26 -25.99 33.14 11.54
N ALA A 27 -25.88 33.78 12.69
CA ALA A 27 -26.77 34.86 13.15
C ALA A 27 -26.21 35.49 14.43
N ALA A 28 -26.35 36.80 14.52
CA ALA A 28 -25.74 37.74 15.44
C ALA A 28 -26.19 37.63 16.90
N SER A 29 -25.27 38.02 17.83
CA SER A 29 -25.60 39.00 18.88
C SER A 29 -24.33 39.49 19.59
N ASP A 30 -24.32 40.78 19.93
CA ASP A 30 -23.28 41.61 20.47
C ASP A 30 -22.51 41.14 21.69
N ALA A 31 -21.18 41.36 21.70
CA ALA A 31 -20.46 41.93 22.86
C ALA A 31 -19.03 42.35 22.46
N THR A 32 -18.74 43.61 22.68
CA THR A 32 -17.49 44.38 22.53
C THR A 32 -16.30 43.75 23.24
N SER A 33 -15.14 43.66 22.55
CA SER A 33 -13.79 44.07 23.04
C SER A 33 -12.70 43.89 22.00
N GLU A 34 -12.11 44.96 21.61
CA GLU A 34 -10.76 45.33 21.15
C GLU A 34 -9.82 44.29 20.49
N SER A 35 -9.55 44.58 19.22
CA SER A 35 -8.22 44.65 18.58
C SER A 35 -7.32 43.45 18.57
N THR A 36 -7.34 42.71 17.49
CA THR A 36 -6.11 42.20 16.85
C THR A 36 -6.34 42.12 15.32
N SER A 37 -5.36 42.62 14.58
CA SER A 37 -5.38 42.78 13.13
C SER A 37 -5.71 41.47 12.41
N THR A 38 -6.94 41.36 11.91
CA THR A 38 -7.35 40.34 10.95
C THR A 38 -6.78 40.76 9.59
N ALA A 39 -5.74 40.09 9.14
CA ALA A 39 -5.44 40.05 7.72
C ALA A 39 -6.61 39.29 7.06
N THR A 40 -7.57 40.04 6.52
CA THR A 40 -8.55 39.51 5.59
C THR A 40 -7.76 39.09 4.34
N ALA A 41 -7.47 37.79 4.21
CA ALA A 41 -7.16 37.25 2.90
C ALA A 41 -8.44 37.39 2.08
N GLU A 42 -8.54 38.46 1.31
CA GLU A 42 -9.46 38.50 0.18
C GLU A 42 -9.05 37.33 -0.72
N ALA A 43 -9.87 36.28 -0.76
CA ALA A 43 -9.77 35.27 -1.79
C ALA A 43 -10.03 36.03 -3.11
N SER A 44 -8.94 36.48 -3.73
CA SER A 44 -8.94 36.97 -5.08
C SER A 44 -9.30 35.82 -6.00
N ASN A 45 -10.58 35.70 -6.31
CA ASN A 45 -11.12 34.77 -7.29
C ASN A 45 -10.77 35.28 -8.69
N THR A 46 -9.50 35.50 -8.97
CA THR A 46 -8.99 35.59 -10.34
C THR A 46 -8.88 34.16 -10.82
N ALA A 47 -9.92 33.70 -11.53
CA ALA A 47 -9.79 32.51 -12.35
C ALA A 47 -8.50 32.67 -13.16
N ALA A 48 -7.54 31.74 -12.98
CA ALA A 48 -6.34 31.72 -13.77
C ALA A 48 -6.77 31.65 -15.24
N SER A 49 -6.40 32.67 -16.03
CA SER A 49 -6.84 32.84 -17.43
C SER A 49 -6.20 31.79 -18.36
N ASP A 50 -5.32 30.94 -17.81
CA ASP A 50 -4.58 29.90 -18.51
C ASP A 50 -5.10 28.48 -18.23
N GLY A 51 -6.15 28.31 -17.41
CA GLY A 51 -6.72 27.01 -17.07
C GLY A 51 -5.94 26.24 -15.99
N THR A 52 -4.98 26.88 -15.30
CA THR A 52 -4.23 26.25 -14.21
C THR A 52 -5.11 26.03 -12.98
N LEU A 53 -5.16 24.81 -12.47
CA LEU A 53 -5.73 24.46 -11.17
C LEU A 53 -4.58 24.24 -10.17
N VAL A 54 -4.62 24.95 -9.05
CA VAL A 54 -3.67 24.79 -7.95
C VAL A 54 -4.39 24.08 -6.81
N LEU A 55 -3.87 22.93 -6.41
CA LEU A 55 -4.32 22.17 -5.24
C LEU A 55 -3.31 22.37 -4.11
N ALA A 56 -3.81 22.54 -2.89
CA ALA A 56 -2.96 22.66 -1.71
C ALA A 56 -2.92 21.32 -0.98
N GLU A 57 -1.71 20.81 -0.75
CA GLU A 57 -1.44 19.56 -0.06
C GLU A 57 -0.64 19.79 1.24
N THR A 58 -0.64 18.78 2.12
CA THR A 58 0.03 18.86 3.42
C THR A 58 1.55 18.69 3.35
N GLY A 59 2.06 18.21 2.23
CA GLY A 59 3.47 17.96 1.97
C GLY A 59 3.66 16.59 1.33
N PHE A 60 4.67 16.48 0.47
CA PHE A 60 5.00 15.27 -0.25
C PHE A 60 6.22 14.59 0.38
N GLU A 61 6.19 13.26 0.47
CA GLU A 61 7.38 12.45 0.76
C GLU A 61 8.25 12.23 -0.49
N GLY A 62 7.65 12.43 -1.68
CA GLY A 62 8.30 12.28 -2.97
C GLY A 62 8.42 10.82 -3.44
N LYS A 63 7.59 9.94 -2.88
CA LYS A 63 7.47 8.53 -3.27
C LYS A 63 6.28 8.34 -4.22
N PHE A 64 6.36 8.90 -5.41
CA PHE A 64 5.31 8.83 -6.43
C PHE A 64 5.32 7.49 -7.15
N SER A 65 4.96 6.44 -6.45
CA SER A 65 4.92 5.07 -6.98
C SER A 65 3.51 4.50 -6.89
N PRO A 66 2.95 3.92 -7.96
CA PRO A 66 1.64 3.25 -7.91
C PRO A 66 1.63 2.06 -6.93
N PHE A 67 2.79 1.58 -6.52
CA PHE A 67 2.94 0.43 -5.63
C PHE A 67 3.32 0.81 -4.19
N PHE A 68 4.09 1.88 -3.99
CA PHE A 68 4.76 2.19 -2.73
C PHE A 68 4.52 3.61 -2.21
N ALA A 69 3.58 4.37 -2.78
CA ALA A 69 3.14 5.62 -2.18
C ALA A 69 2.52 5.34 -0.79
N ALA A 70 2.99 6.05 0.23
CA ALA A 70 2.57 5.83 1.61
C ALA A 70 1.84 7.06 2.19
N SER A 71 2.16 8.28 1.75
CA SER A 71 1.47 9.48 2.17
C SER A 71 0.23 9.76 1.31
N ALA A 72 -0.79 10.39 1.88
CA ALA A 72 -2.00 10.77 1.15
C ALA A 72 -1.67 11.72 -0.01
N SER A 73 -0.78 12.69 0.20
CA SER A 73 -0.40 13.66 -0.84
C SER A 73 0.34 13.00 -2.01
N ASP A 74 1.22 12.01 -1.75
CA ASP A 74 1.86 11.24 -2.83
C ASP A 74 0.83 10.39 -3.57
N GLN A 75 -0.16 9.81 -2.85
CA GLN A 75 -1.24 9.04 -3.45
C GLN A 75 -2.13 9.89 -4.36
N ASP A 76 -2.41 11.15 -4.01
CA ASP A 76 -3.18 12.07 -4.86
C ASP A 76 -2.48 12.31 -6.21
N VAL A 77 -1.14 12.35 -6.23
CA VAL A 77 -0.38 12.42 -7.50
C VAL A 77 -0.55 11.14 -8.31
N ILE A 78 -0.55 9.98 -7.65
CA ILE A 78 -0.76 8.69 -8.32
C ILE A 78 -2.17 8.61 -8.89
N ASP A 79 -3.20 8.97 -8.13
CA ASP A 79 -4.61 8.95 -8.58
C ASP A 79 -4.87 9.84 -9.80
N LEU A 80 -4.11 10.93 -9.93
CA LEU A 80 -4.19 11.83 -11.08
C LEU A 80 -3.40 11.32 -12.31
N THR A 81 -2.35 10.54 -12.10
CA THR A 81 -1.42 10.16 -13.18
C THR A 81 -1.59 8.71 -13.65
N GLN A 82 -2.20 7.85 -12.85
CA GLN A 82 -2.42 6.44 -13.20
C GLN A 82 -3.83 6.17 -13.72
N LEU A 83 -3.99 5.09 -14.49
CA LEU A 83 -5.29 4.50 -14.81
C LEU A 83 -5.65 3.49 -13.71
N GLY A 84 -6.86 3.56 -13.17
CA GLY A 84 -7.42 2.48 -12.38
C GLY A 84 -8.03 1.39 -13.26
N LEU A 85 -7.92 0.12 -12.87
CA LEU A 85 -8.52 -1.00 -13.61
C LEU A 85 -10.05 -0.89 -13.62
N LEU A 86 -10.68 -0.62 -12.47
CA LEU A 86 -12.08 -0.24 -12.37
C LEU A 86 -12.20 1.16 -11.74
N GLY A 87 -13.27 1.85 -12.07
CA GLY A 87 -13.61 3.14 -11.49
C GLY A 87 -14.85 3.05 -10.59
N ALA A 88 -15.12 4.14 -9.87
CA ALA A 88 -16.33 4.30 -9.08
C ALA A 88 -17.06 5.58 -9.46
N ASP A 89 -18.37 5.60 -9.19
CA ASP A 89 -19.18 6.80 -9.34
C ASP A 89 -19.02 7.76 -8.15
N ARG A 90 -19.73 8.89 -8.17
CA ARG A 90 -19.71 9.91 -7.11
C ARG A 90 -20.26 9.43 -5.75
N LYS A 91 -20.90 8.26 -5.72
CA LYS A 91 -21.40 7.62 -4.49
C LYS A 91 -20.43 6.54 -4.00
N GLY A 92 -19.35 6.24 -4.73
CA GLY A 92 -18.42 5.16 -4.47
C GLY A 92 -18.90 3.79 -4.96
N GLU A 93 -19.96 3.72 -5.78
CA GLU A 93 -20.42 2.47 -6.38
C GLU A 93 -19.57 2.14 -7.61
N MET A 94 -19.14 0.88 -7.71
CA MET A 94 -18.27 0.42 -8.80
C MET A 94 -18.94 0.53 -10.18
N ILE A 95 -18.18 0.97 -11.17
CA ILE A 95 -18.57 0.99 -12.57
C ILE A 95 -18.13 -0.33 -13.20
N LEU A 96 -19.08 -1.16 -13.60
CA LEU A 96 -18.80 -2.50 -14.16
C LEU A 96 -18.89 -2.54 -15.70
N ASN A 97 -19.56 -1.58 -16.34
CA ASN A 97 -19.63 -1.45 -17.79
C ASN A 97 -18.96 -0.12 -18.21
N GLY A 98 -17.68 0.00 -17.93
CA GLY A 98 -16.94 1.25 -18.12
C GLY A 98 -16.67 1.58 -19.58
N ILE A 99 -16.62 0.60 -20.49
CA ILE A 99 -16.32 0.79 -21.91
C ILE A 99 -17.45 1.57 -22.61
N GLU A 100 -18.68 1.11 -22.47
CA GLU A 100 -19.85 1.80 -23.03
C GLU A 100 -20.36 2.91 -22.10
N GLY A 101 -20.00 2.86 -20.83
CA GLY A 101 -20.39 3.80 -19.78
C GLY A 101 -21.71 3.45 -19.12
N GLU A 102 -21.82 3.80 -17.83
CA GLU A 102 -23.03 3.66 -17.03
C GLU A 102 -23.59 5.02 -16.66
N THR A 103 -24.88 5.25 -16.97
CA THR A 103 -25.57 6.49 -16.58
C THR A 103 -26.25 6.29 -15.23
N ARG A 104 -25.89 7.13 -14.25
CA ARG A 104 -26.42 7.12 -12.88
C ARG A 104 -26.78 8.53 -12.42
N GLU A 105 -27.85 8.63 -11.65
CA GLU A 105 -28.28 9.90 -11.06
C GLU A 105 -27.44 10.24 -9.83
N TYR A 106 -26.99 11.51 -9.77
CA TYR A 106 -26.39 12.09 -8.58
C TYR A 106 -26.94 13.51 -8.35
N ASN A 107 -27.58 13.75 -7.20
CA ASN A 107 -28.17 15.02 -6.82
C ASN A 107 -29.15 15.61 -7.87
N GLY A 108 -29.98 14.75 -8.48
CA GLY A 108 -30.98 15.15 -9.48
C GLY A 108 -30.42 15.39 -10.88
N THR A 109 -29.18 15.01 -11.14
CA THR A 109 -28.53 15.12 -12.44
C THR A 109 -27.99 13.77 -12.88
N ASP A 110 -28.27 13.37 -14.11
CA ASP A 110 -27.72 12.17 -14.72
C ASP A 110 -26.28 12.40 -15.17
N TYR A 111 -25.37 11.49 -14.76
CA TYR A 111 -23.98 11.45 -15.19
C TYR A 111 -23.67 10.10 -15.82
N THR A 112 -23.00 10.11 -16.97
CA THR A 112 -22.46 8.89 -17.56
C THR A 112 -21.01 8.73 -17.16
N TYR A 113 -20.70 7.59 -16.53
CA TYR A 113 -19.38 7.23 -16.04
C TYR A 113 -18.73 6.24 -17.00
N TYR A 114 -17.62 6.64 -17.58
CA TYR A 114 -16.77 5.78 -18.41
C TYR A 114 -15.58 5.30 -17.59
N GLY A 115 -15.08 4.11 -17.92
CA GLY A 115 -13.92 3.49 -17.25
C GLY A 115 -12.92 2.91 -18.26
N THR A 116 -11.90 2.30 -17.71
CA THR A 116 -10.84 1.62 -18.47
C THR A 116 -11.23 0.23 -18.92
N SER A 117 -12.19 -0.39 -18.21
CA SER A 117 -12.60 -1.78 -18.45
C SER A 117 -14.07 -2.04 -18.14
N ASP A 118 -14.56 -3.17 -18.66
CA ASP A 118 -15.77 -3.84 -18.19
C ASP A 118 -15.38 -4.98 -17.24
N CYS A 119 -16.26 -5.31 -16.29
CA CYS A 119 -16.10 -6.44 -15.38
C CYS A 119 -17.44 -7.17 -15.21
N VAL A 120 -17.49 -8.45 -15.58
CA VAL A 120 -18.66 -9.29 -15.33
C VAL A 120 -18.36 -10.20 -14.15
N VAL A 121 -19.20 -10.13 -13.10
CA VAL A 121 -19.05 -10.93 -11.88
C VAL A 121 -20.04 -12.10 -11.95
N THR A 122 -19.54 -13.31 -11.80
CA THR A 122 -20.34 -14.55 -11.85
C THR A 122 -20.06 -15.40 -10.62
N GLU A 123 -21.10 -15.69 -9.85
CA GLU A 123 -21.05 -16.71 -8.80
C GLU A 123 -21.26 -18.09 -9.44
N ASN A 124 -20.30 -19.01 -9.26
CA ASN A 124 -20.33 -20.32 -9.84
C ASN A 124 -21.01 -21.34 -8.92
N ASP A 125 -21.50 -22.43 -9.49
CA ASP A 125 -22.21 -23.50 -8.74
C ASP A 125 -21.34 -24.18 -7.67
N ASP A 126 -20.02 -24.12 -7.81
CA ASP A 126 -19.05 -24.66 -6.86
C ASP A 126 -18.69 -23.69 -5.72
N GLY A 127 -19.29 -22.50 -5.70
CA GLY A 127 -19.07 -21.46 -4.69
C GLY A 127 -17.92 -20.51 -5.01
N THR A 128 -17.16 -20.74 -6.08
CA THR A 128 -16.16 -19.77 -6.55
C THR A 128 -16.84 -18.57 -7.21
N VAL A 129 -16.10 -17.45 -7.32
CA VAL A 129 -16.58 -16.25 -8.01
C VAL A 129 -15.59 -15.87 -9.09
N THR A 130 -16.09 -15.66 -10.29
CA THR A 130 -15.32 -15.27 -11.46
C THR A 130 -15.56 -13.79 -11.78
N TYR A 131 -14.50 -13.06 -12.05
CA TYR A 131 -14.47 -11.68 -12.52
C TYR A 131 -13.88 -11.70 -13.94
N ASP A 132 -14.73 -11.63 -14.96
CA ASP A 132 -14.30 -11.52 -16.35
C ASP A 132 -14.04 -10.06 -16.67
N ILE A 133 -12.80 -9.71 -16.91
CA ILE A 133 -12.32 -8.34 -17.12
C ILE A 133 -11.95 -8.16 -18.58
N LYS A 134 -12.46 -7.08 -19.18
CA LYS A 134 -12.13 -6.67 -20.55
C LYS A 134 -11.69 -5.21 -20.55
N LEU A 135 -10.44 -4.95 -20.96
CA LEU A 135 -9.93 -3.60 -21.18
C LEU A 135 -10.44 -2.98 -22.49
N ARG A 136 -10.45 -1.66 -22.53
CA ARG A 136 -10.48 -0.90 -23.78
C ARG A 136 -9.17 -1.12 -24.54
N ASP A 137 -9.24 -1.19 -25.85
CA ASP A 137 -8.09 -1.42 -26.75
C ASP A 137 -7.49 -0.11 -27.31
N ASP A 138 -8.03 1.05 -26.93
CA ASP A 138 -7.59 2.39 -27.37
C ASP A 138 -6.80 3.14 -26.29
N LEU A 139 -6.58 2.55 -25.12
CA LEU A 139 -5.86 3.17 -24.02
C LEU A 139 -4.36 3.24 -24.30
N LYS A 140 -3.73 4.34 -23.84
CA LYS A 140 -2.29 4.56 -23.93
C LYS A 140 -1.74 5.15 -22.64
N PHE A 141 -0.52 4.81 -22.35
CA PHE A 141 0.29 5.53 -21.37
C PHE A 141 0.73 6.91 -21.91
N SER A 142 1.22 7.77 -21.04
CA SER A 142 1.59 9.15 -21.39
C SER A 142 2.80 9.26 -22.33
N ASP A 143 3.60 8.20 -22.47
CA ASP A 143 4.69 8.07 -23.43
C ASP A 143 4.24 7.55 -24.81
N GLY A 144 2.98 7.12 -24.92
CA GLY A 144 2.35 6.68 -26.15
C GLY A 144 2.27 5.18 -26.34
N GLU A 145 2.88 4.36 -25.48
CA GLU A 145 2.77 2.91 -25.51
C GLU A 145 1.34 2.46 -25.16
N PRO A 146 0.82 1.39 -25.80
CA PRO A 146 -0.53 0.90 -25.53
C PRO A 146 -0.62 0.27 -24.14
N VAL A 147 -1.80 0.40 -23.52
CA VAL A 147 -2.14 -0.34 -22.28
C VAL A 147 -2.73 -1.68 -22.67
N THR A 148 -2.17 -2.75 -22.15
CA THR A 148 -2.61 -4.12 -22.41
C THR A 148 -2.95 -4.88 -21.14
N ILE A 149 -3.48 -6.09 -21.27
CA ILE A 149 -3.76 -6.93 -20.09
C ILE A 149 -2.47 -7.38 -19.39
N ASP A 150 -1.32 -7.36 -20.09
CA ASP A 150 -0.03 -7.71 -19.52
C ASP A 150 0.40 -6.70 -18.47
N ASP A 151 0.08 -5.42 -18.64
CA ASP A 151 0.30 -4.37 -17.63
C ASP A 151 -0.56 -4.58 -16.38
N VAL A 152 -1.81 -5.03 -16.57
CA VAL A 152 -2.71 -5.39 -15.45
C VAL A 152 -2.17 -6.59 -14.69
N ILE A 153 -1.77 -7.65 -15.40
CA ILE A 153 -1.22 -8.86 -14.79
C ILE A 153 0.08 -8.55 -14.06
N PHE A 154 1.00 -7.80 -14.67
CA PHE A 154 2.21 -7.31 -14.03
C PHE A 154 1.88 -6.57 -12.72
N SER A 155 0.96 -5.60 -12.78
CA SER A 155 0.57 -4.82 -11.61
C SER A 155 -0.02 -5.69 -10.50
N MET A 156 -0.89 -6.65 -10.85
CA MET A 156 -1.42 -7.62 -9.88
C MET A 156 -0.30 -8.43 -9.23
N TYR A 157 0.64 -8.98 -10.01
CA TYR A 157 1.72 -9.79 -9.46
C TYR A 157 2.68 -9.02 -8.57
N VAL A 158 2.88 -7.71 -8.80
CA VAL A 158 3.62 -6.85 -7.86
C VAL A 158 2.90 -6.77 -6.52
N PHE A 159 1.57 -6.51 -6.50
CA PHE A 159 0.78 -6.46 -5.26
C PHE A 159 0.67 -7.81 -4.54
N LEU A 160 0.77 -8.91 -5.28
CA LEU A 160 0.64 -10.27 -4.76
C LEU A 160 1.99 -10.91 -4.40
N ASP A 161 3.11 -10.27 -4.72
CA ASP A 161 4.44 -10.81 -4.41
C ASP A 161 4.61 -11.03 -2.91
N PRO A 162 5.21 -12.16 -2.48
CA PRO A 162 5.44 -12.44 -1.06
C PRO A 162 6.21 -11.35 -0.32
N THR A 163 7.07 -10.58 -1.02
CA THR A 163 7.90 -9.51 -0.45
C THR A 163 7.28 -8.12 -0.58
N TYR A 164 6.04 -8.02 -1.09
CA TYR A 164 5.35 -6.75 -1.18
C TYR A 164 4.96 -6.25 0.22
N ASP A 165 5.41 -5.04 0.56
CA ASP A 165 5.22 -4.36 1.84
C ASP A 165 4.56 -2.97 1.69
N GLY A 166 3.97 -2.68 0.52
CA GLY A 166 3.20 -1.46 0.32
C GLY A 166 1.82 -1.48 0.99
N SER A 167 1.07 -0.40 0.84
CA SER A 167 -0.22 -0.18 1.52
C SER A 167 -1.40 -0.98 0.95
N VAL A 168 -1.30 -1.51 -0.27
CA VAL A 168 -2.39 -2.26 -0.92
C VAL A 168 -2.49 -3.67 -0.35
N THR A 169 -3.70 -4.07 0.03
CA THR A 169 -3.96 -5.35 0.72
C THR A 169 -4.57 -6.43 -0.18
N MET A 170 -4.35 -6.36 -1.49
CA MET A 170 -4.85 -7.36 -2.46
C MET A 170 -4.38 -8.78 -2.11
N TYR A 171 -3.20 -8.92 -1.52
CA TYR A 171 -2.66 -10.20 -1.07
C TYR A 171 -3.48 -10.89 0.03
N SER A 172 -4.42 -10.19 0.66
CA SER A 172 -5.32 -10.76 1.69
C SER A 172 -6.67 -11.22 1.13
N THR A 173 -6.84 -11.18 -0.19
CA THR A 173 -8.08 -11.61 -0.86
C THR A 173 -8.06 -13.10 -1.16
N PRO A 174 -9.23 -13.76 -1.25
CA PRO A 174 -9.32 -15.20 -1.45
C PRO A 174 -9.15 -15.61 -2.94
N ILE A 175 -8.14 -15.05 -3.63
CA ILE A 175 -7.83 -15.45 -5.02
C ILE A 175 -7.34 -16.89 -5.03
N VAL A 176 -7.89 -17.71 -5.93
CA VAL A 176 -7.52 -19.12 -6.05
C VAL A 176 -6.03 -19.28 -6.36
N GLY A 177 -5.33 -20.06 -5.53
CA GLY A 177 -3.89 -20.32 -5.66
C GLY A 177 -2.97 -19.21 -5.12
N LEU A 178 -3.53 -18.14 -4.54
CA LEU A 178 -2.72 -17.05 -3.98
C LEU A 178 -1.98 -17.47 -2.72
N GLU A 179 -2.65 -18.21 -1.84
CA GLU A 179 -2.01 -18.71 -0.62
C GLU A 179 -0.82 -19.61 -0.93
N GLU A 180 -0.97 -20.54 -1.86
CA GLU A 180 0.10 -21.43 -2.30
C GLU A 180 1.25 -20.65 -2.97
N TYR A 181 0.91 -19.65 -3.80
CA TYR A 181 1.89 -18.78 -4.43
C TYR A 181 2.72 -18.03 -3.36
N ARG A 182 2.08 -17.42 -2.38
CA ARG A 182 2.78 -16.65 -1.34
C ARG A 182 3.53 -17.55 -0.36
N ASN A 183 2.94 -18.63 0.12
CA ASN A 183 3.53 -19.54 1.12
C ASN A 183 4.70 -20.37 0.56
N SER A 184 4.94 -20.37 -0.74
CA SER A 184 6.13 -20.99 -1.34
C SER A 184 7.40 -20.16 -1.17
N MET A 185 7.30 -19.00 -0.55
CA MET A 185 8.41 -18.08 -0.29
C MET A 185 8.24 -17.40 1.07
N SER A 186 9.34 -17.02 1.70
CA SER A 186 9.36 -16.22 2.91
C SER A 186 10.44 -15.14 2.80
N THR A 187 10.37 -14.08 3.61
CA THR A 187 11.43 -13.07 3.66
C THR A 187 12.63 -13.60 4.43
N LEU A 188 13.81 -13.14 4.06
CA LEU A 188 15.06 -13.55 4.70
C LEU A 188 15.08 -13.16 6.19
N SER A 189 14.58 -11.96 6.54
CA SER A 189 14.46 -11.49 7.93
C SER A 189 13.60 -12.42 8.78
N LYS A 190 12.43 -12.83 8.27
CA LYS A 190 11.52 -13.75 8.96
C LYS A 190 12.17 -15.13 9.17
N LEU A 191 12.80 -15.67 8.15
CA LEU A 191 13.46 -16.98 8.24
C LEU A 191 14.58 -17.00 9.27
N ILE A 192 15.41 -15.96 9.33
CA ILE A 192 16.50 -15.87 10.32
C ILE A 192 15.91 -15.69 11.73
N ALA A 193 14.89 -14.85 11.87
CA ALA A 193 14.26 -14.63 13.17
C ALA A 193 13.59 -15.89 13.72
N GLU A 194 12.83 -16.61 12.89
CA GLU A 194 12.18 -17.88 13.29
C GLU A 194 13.19 -18.99 13.61
N ALA A 195 14.33 -19.00 12.92
CA ALA A 195 15.41 -19.95 13.22
C ALA A 195 16.07 -19.68 14.58
N GLY A 196 16.10 -18.42 15.01
CA GLY A 196 16.69 -18.00 16.28
C GLY A 196 18.19 -17.70 16.22
N GLU A 197 18.69 -17.00 17.24
CA GLU A 197 20.08 -16.52 17.30
C GLU A 197 21.10 -17.65 17.37
N ASP A 198 20.75 -18.75 18.06
CA ASP A 198 21.62 -19.93 18.26
C ASP A 198 21.50 -20.99 17.15
N ASN A 199 20.81 -20.67 16.04
CA ASN A 199 20.61 -21.61 14.93
C ASN A 199 21.95 -22.01 14.28
N THR A 200 22.02 -23.27 13.87
CA THR A 200 23.17 -23.87 13.16
C THR A 200 22.78 -24.51 11.83
N ASP A 201 21.52 -24.38 11.41
CA ASP A 201 21.05 -24.83 10.10
C ASP A 201 21.00 -23.64 9.14
N TYR A 202 21.84 -23.66 8.13
CA TYR A 202 21.99 -22.61 7.13
C TYR A 202 21.41 -23.00 5.76
N THR A 203 20.32 -23.77 5.76
CA THR A 203 19.68 -24.24 4.51
C THR A 203 19.11 -23.06 3.71
N ASN A 204 18.51 -22.06 4.36
CA ASN A 204 17.80 -20.95 3.70
C ASN A 204 18.55 -19.61 3.74
N PHE A 205 19.65 -19.53 4.48
CA PHE A 205 20.48 -18.32 4.62
C PHE A 205 21.89 -18.72 5.05
N THR A 206 22.84 -17.79 5.00
CA THR A 206 24.22 -18.05 5.41
C THR A 206 24.47 -17.73 6.88
N GLU A 207 25.56 -18.24 7.45
CA GLU A 207 26.01 -17.90 8.81
C GLU A 207 26.27 -16.38 8.92
N GLU A 208 26.84 -15.76 7.88
CA GLU A 208 27.12 -14.34 7.84
C GLU A 208 25.81 -13.52 7.85
N GLN A 209 24.79 -13.95 7.12
CA GLN A 209 23.48 -13.29 7.10
C GLN A 209 22.80 -13.39 8.47
N GLN A 210 22.83 -14.57 9.12
CA GLN A 210 22.30 -14.73 10.47
C GLN A 210 23.02 -13.82 11.45
N LYS A 211 24.36 -13.79 11.41
CA LYS A 211 25.15 -12.95 12.30
C LYS A 211 24.84 -11.47 12.09
N ALA A 212 24.80 -11.01 10.85
CA ALA A 212 24.50 -9.60 10.53
C ALA A 212 23.10 -9.18 11.03
N PHE A 213 22.11 -10.06 10.84
CA PHE A 213 20.75 -9.83 11.32
C PHE A 213 20.70 -9.70 12.85
N TRP A 214 21.30 -10.64 13.58
CA TRP A 214 21.25 -10.60 15.04
C TRP A 214 22.13 -9.50 15.64
N ASP A 215 23.25 -9.14 15.02
CA ASP A 215 24.03 -7.95 15.39
C ASP A 215 23.16 -6.68 15.25
N ALA A 216 22.41 -6.55 14.17
CA ALA A 216 21.52 -5.41 13.93
C ALA A 216 20.34 -5.38 14.91
N VAL A 217 19.73 -6.54 15.22
CA VAL A 217 18.69 -6.65 16.27
C VAL A 217 19.24 -6.25 17.63
N ASN A 218 20.42 -6.74 17.99
CA ASN A 218 21.04 -6.49 19.29
C ASN A 218 21.55 -5.04 19.48
N ASP A 219 21.79 -4.28 18.40
CA ASP A 219 22.16 -2.86 18.46
C ASP A 219 20.98 -1.96 18.05
N GLY A 220 20.67 -1.88 16.76
CA GLY A 220 19.66 -0.97 16.21
C GLY A 220 18.24 -1.29 16.67
N GLY A 221 17.85 -2.58 16.67
CA GLY A 221 16.54 -3.02 17.13
C GLY A 221 16.30 -2.74 18.61
N VAL A 222 17.29 -3.02 19.44
CA VAL A 222 17.22 -2.70 20.88
C VAL A 222 17.10 -1.19 21.10
N LYS A 223 17.82 -0.36 20.34
CA LYS A 223 17.69 1.12 20.42
C LYS A 223 16.29 1.58 20.05
N PHE A 224 15.74 1.04 18.96
CA PHE A 224 14.39 1.36 18.50
C PHE A 224 13.34 1.09 19.59
N ALA A 225 13.36 -0.10 20.18
CA ALA A 225 12.45 -0.46 21.27
C ALA A 225 12.72 0.37 22.54
N GLN A 226 13.99 0.69 22.83
CA GLN A 226 14.34 1.52 23.99
C GLN A 226 13.80 2.95 23.89
N GLU A 227 13.79 3.55 22.69
CA GLU A 227 13.17 4.87 22.47
C GLU A 227 11.67 4.87 22.80
N ILE A 228 10.96 3.78 22.45
CA ILE A 228 9.55 3.61 22.83
C ILE A 228 9.41 3.46 24.35
N VAL A 229 10.26 2.63 24.98
CA VAL A 229 10.26 2.44 26.43
C VAL A 229 10.52 3.76 27.16
N ASP A 230 11.50 4.54 26.73
CA ASP A 230 11.85 5.82 27.34
C ASP A 230 10.71 6.83 27.23
N TYR A 231 10.05 6.88 26.06
CA TYR A 231 8.85 7.69 25.87
C TYR A 231 7.72 7.27 26.81
N MET A 232 7.45 5.98 26.91
CA MET A 232 6.38 5.46 27.79
C MET A 232 6.69 5.64 29.27
N MET A 233 7.95 5.49 29.68
CA MET A 233 8.38 5.76 31.06
C MET A 233 8.20 7.24 31.42
N ALA A 234 8.50 8.15 30.52
CA ALA A 234 8.23 9.58 30.70
C ALA A 234 6.72 9.89 30.84
N ASN A 235 5.86 8.98 30.36
CA ASN A 235 4.40 9.06 30.44
C ASN A 235 3.78 8.12 31.48
N GLY A 236 4.55 7.54 32.40
CA GLY A 236 4.07 6.86 33.60
C GLY A 236 4.23 5.34 33.62
N ALA A 237 4.82 4.73 32.60
CA ALA A 237 5.24 3.32 32.68
C ALA A 237 6.36 3.14 33.73
N THR A 238 6.46 1.97 34.32
CA THR A 238 7.39 1.68 35.42
C THR A 238 8.51 0.71 35.04
N ASP A 239 8.33 -0.02 33.97
CA ASP A 239 9.23 -1.05 33.43
C ASP A 239 8.93 -1.31 31.95
N VAL A 240 9.75 -2.13 31.28
CA VAL A 240 9.61 -2.46 29.87
C VAL A 240 8.27 -3.16 29.57
N ALA A 241 7.82 -4.07 30.45
CA ALA A 241 6.58 -4.78 30.22
C ALA A 241 5.36 -3.85 30.26
N SER A 242 5.32 -2.90 31.22
CA SER A 242 4.25 -1.90 31.28
C SER A 242 4.34 -0.87 30.15
N ALA A 243 5.54 -0.52 29.70
CA ALA A 243 5.74 0.33 28.53
C ALA A 243 5.21 -0.33 27.25
N ALA A 244 5.59 -1.58 27.02
CA ALA A 244 5.10 -2.37 25.86
C ALA A 244 3.58 -2.54 25.89
N ALA A 245 2.98 -2.89 27.04
CA ALA A 245 1.53 -3.02 27.19
C ALA A 245 0.81 -1.68 26.92
N GLY A 246 1.35 -0.58 27.41
CA GLY A 246 0.83 0.77 27.14
C GLY A 246 0.94 1.16 25.66
N TRP A 247 1.95 0.66 24.95
CA TRP A 247 2.15 0.86 23.52
C TRP A 247 1.25 -0.06 22.66
N GLY A 248 0.73 -1.14 23.24
CA GLY A 248 -0.19 -2.06 22.54
C GLY A 248 0.31 -3.50 22.44
N PHE A 249 1.44 -3.82 23.08
CA PHE A 249 2.04 -5.15 23.08
C PHE A 249 1.88 -5.79 24.46
N ASP A 250 0.81 -6.54 24.62
CA ASP A 250 0.50 -7.23 25.88
C ASP A 250 1.28 -8.58 25.99
N GLY A 251 1.56 -8.99 27.21
CA GLY A 251 2.04 -10.36 27.51
C GLY A 251 3.56 -10.50 27.67
N LEU A 252 4.33 -9.41 27.62
CA LEU A 252 5.76 -9.49 27.97
C LEU A 252 5.93 -9.81 29.45
N ALA A 253 7.00 -10.58 29.75
CA ALA A 253 7.35 -10.93 31.13
C ALA A 253 7.74 -9.68 31.95
N ALA A 254 7.57 -9.73 33.27
CA ALA A 254 7.87 -8.56 34.14
C ALA A 254 9.36 -8.18 34.14
N ASP A 255 10.24 -9.09 33.78
CA ASP A 255 11.68 -8.89 33.63
C ASP A 255 12.12 -8.71 32.16
N ALA A 256 11.16 -8.47 31.25
CA ALA A 256 11.44 -8.26 29.85
C ALA A 256 12.42 -7.10 29.61
N THR A 257 13.25 -7.25 28.60
CA THR A 257 14.22 -6.28 28.13
C THR A 257 13.70 -5.51 26.89
N ALA A 258 14.37 -4.45 26.49
CA ALA A 258 14.08 -3.78 25.21
C ALA A 258 14.26 -4.73 24.00
N LYS A 259 15.16 -5.72 24.08
CA LYS A 259 15.28 -6.77 23.07
C LYS A 259 14.00 -7.60 22.98
N ASP A 260 13.46 -8.07 24.10
CA ASP A 260 12.21 -8.84 24.10
C ASP A 260 11.05 -8.06 23.52
N PHE A 261 11.01 -6.75 23.78
CA PHE A 261 10.01 -5.88 23.18
C PHE A 261 10.21 -5.72 21.66
N PHE A 262 11.45 -5.53 21.19
CA PHE A 262 11.73 -5.50 19.76
C PHE A 262 11.35 -6.81 19.05
N LEU A 263 11.63 -7.95 19.67
CA LEU A 263 11.23 -9.26 19.13
C LEU A 263 9.70 -9.38 19.03
N ALA A 264 8.96 -8.90 20.03
CA ALA A 264 7.50 -8.88 19.98
C ALA A 264 6.95 -7.96 18.86
N ILE A 265 7.61 -6.83 18.61
CA ILE A 265 7.29 -5.98 17.44
C ILE A 265 7.55 -6.77 16.14
N GLY A 266 8.72 -7.41 16.02
CA GLY A 266 9.06 -8.23 14.86
C GLY A 266 8.04 -9.33 14.57
N GLU A 267 7.62 -10.08 15.59
CA GLU A 267 6.60 -11.11 15.47
C GLU A 267 5.23 -10.56 15.03
N GLN A 268 4.83 -9.39 15.55
CA GLN A 268 3.55 -8.77 15.18
C GLN A 268 3.51 -8.33 13.72
N TYR A 269 4.63 -7.93 13.16
CA TYR A 269 4.75 -7.40 11.79
C TYR A 269 5.43 -8.37 10.82
N ASP A 270 5.47 -9.68 11.15
CA ASP A 270 6.11 -10.71 10.31
C ASP A 270 7.54 -10.32 9.84
N TRP A 271 8.27 -9.58 10.68
CA TRP A 271 9.62 -9.07 10.43
C TRP A 271 9.75 -8.16 9.19
N SER A 272 8.67 -7.50 8.81
CA SER A 272 8.69 -6.41 7.84
C SER A 272 9.19 -5.14 8.50
N PHE A 273 10.44 -4.77 8.28
CA PHE A 273 11.04 -3.59 8.91
C PHE A 273 10.32 -2.29 8.56
N SER A 274 9.80 -2.15 7.33
CA SER A 274 9.00 -1.00 6.94
C SER A 274 7.67 -0.91 7.68
N ALA A 275 7.02 -2.06 7.96
CA ALA A 275 5.80 -2.07 8.75
C ALA A 275 6.08 -1.83 10.25
N MET A 276 7.22 -2.33 10.77
CA MET A 276 7.67 -2.09 12.14
C MET A 276 7.96 -0.60 12.41
N GLU A 277 8.37 0.18 11.40
CA GLU A 277 8.60 1.62 11.53
C GLU A 277 7.36 2.41 11.99
N ALA A 278 6.16 1.89 11.78
CA ALA A 278 4.92 2.49 12.30
C ALA A 278 4.89 2.60 13.83
N GLU A 279 5.70 1.82 14.53
CA GLU A 279 5.84 1.85 15.99
C GLU A 279 6.91 2.85 16.50
N SER A 280 7.56 3.59 15.62
CA SER A 280 8.63 4.52 16.03
C SER A 280 8.14 5.57 17.03
N ALA A 281 8.90 5.78 18.11
CA ALA A 281 8.74 6.90 19.02
C ALA A 281 9.82 7.99 18.83
N GLY A 282 10.79 7.77 17.93
CA GLY A 282 11.92 8.65 17.70
C GLY A 282 12.57 8.43 16.35
N SER A 283 13.65 7.65 16.30
CA SER A 283 14.38 7.35 15.08
C SER A 283 13.62 6.39 14.18
N ALA A 284 13.76 6.51 12.86
CA ALA A 284 13.27 5.50 11.94
C ALA A 284 14.11 4.22 12.07
N LEU A 285 13.49 3.05 11.90
CA LEU A 285 14.20 1.78 11.98
C LEU A 285 15.26 1.65 10.86
N SER A 286 14.99 2.22 9.69
CA SER A 286 15.92 2.35 8.56
C SER A 286 17.18 3.19 8.86
N GLU A 287 17.15 4.04 9.89
CA GLU A 287 18.32 4.79 10.35
C GLU A 287 19.15 3.99 11.36
N LEU A 288 18.55 3.00 12.01
CA LEU A 288 19.17 2.21 13.10
C LEU A 288 19.67 0.85 12.62
N ILE A 289 19.06 0.27 11.62
CA ILE A 289 19.45 -1.01 11.01
C ILE A 289 20.34 -0.74 9.78
N PRO A 290 21.48 -1.43 9.59
CA PRO A 290 22.28 -1.33 8.38
C PRO A 290 21.45 -1.60 7.12
N GLU A 291 21.66 -0.83 6.05
CA GLU A 291 20.86 -0.88 4.82
C GLU A 291 20.80 -2.28 4.19
N ASP A 292 21.91 -3.01 4.19
CA ASP A 292 21.99 -4.37 3.67
C ASP A 292 21.15 -5.36 4.50
N VAL A 293 21.09 -5.19 5.83
CA VAL A 293 20.24 -6.01 6.72
C VAL A 293 18.78 -5.56 6.63
N TYR A 294 18.53 -4.26 6.49
CA TYR A 294 17.17 -3.75 6.30
C TYR A 294 16.52 -4.37 5.05
N ALA A 295 17.29 -4.57 3.98
CA ALA A 295 16.83 -5.23 2.77
C ALA A 295 16.42 -6.71 2.97
N TYR A 296 16.80 -7.37 4.07
CA TYR A 296 16.36 -8.75 4.34
C TYR A 296 14.86 -8.89 4.50
N SER A 297 14.17 -7.84 4.95
CA SER A 297 12.70 -7.83 5.07
C SER A 297 11.97 -7.79 3.71
N THR A 298 12.70 -7.54 2.63
CA THR A 298 12.19 -7.50 1.25
C THR A 298 12.93 -8.46 0.31
N THR A 299 13.81 -9.30 0.85
CA THR A 299 14.51 -10.35 0.11
C THR A 299 13.76 -11.67 0.24
N GLY A 300 13.21 -12.17 -0.86
CA GLY A 300 12.46 -13.43 -0.89
C GLY A 300 13.38 -14.65 -0.98
N VAL A 301 13.07 -15.66 -0.18
CA VAL A 301 13.74 -16.97 -0.17
C VAL A 301 12.71 -18.07 -0.41
N ASN A 302 12.94 -18.95 -1.39
CA ASN A 302 12.05 -20.07 -1.65
C ASN A 302 12.08 -21.06 -0.49
N VAL A 303 10.89 -21.41 0.02
CA VAL A 303 10.70 -22.39 1.08
C VAL A 303 9.74 -23.49 0.60
N GLY A 304 10.23 -24.70 0.43
CA GLY A 304 9.41 -25.83 -0.05
C GLY A 304 9.22 -25.87 -1.57
N ASN A 305 8.03 -26.29 -2.02
CA ASN A 305 7.72 -26.39 -3.44
C ASN A 305 7.39 -25.00 -4.01
N ALA A 306 8.21 -24.51 -4.92
CA ALA A 306 7.97 -23.23 -5.57
C ALA A 306 6.69 -23.28 -6.42
N VAL A 307 5.73 -22.38 -6.14
CA VAL A 307 4.55 -22.13 -6.97
C VAL A 307 4.82 -20.91 -7.81
N ALA A 308 4.77 -21.07 -9.14
CA ALA A 308 5.22 -20.04 -10.06
C ALA A 308 4.15 -19.00 -10.40
N ASN A 309 2.85 -19.34 -10.24
CA ASN A 309 1.74 -18.46 -10.61
C ASN A 309 0.58 -18.55 -9.62
N VAL A 310 -0.33 -17.60 -9.70
CA VAL A 310 -1.62 -17.58 -9.01
C VAL A 310 -2.66 -18.17 -9.94
N ALA A 311 -3.16 -19.37 -9.60
CA ALA A 311 -4.04 -20.14 -10.50
C ALA A 311 -5.34 -19.40 -10.88
N GLY A 312 -5.83 -18.53 -10.02
CA GLY A 312 -7.03 -17.71 -10.25
C GLY A 312 -6.83 -16.52 -11.19
N ILE A 313 -5.60 -16.24 -11.66
CA ILE A 313 -5.31 -15.14 -12.61
C ILE A 313 -5.03 -15.75 -13.98
N VAL A 314 -5.96 -15.58 -14.91
CA VAL A 314 -5.87 -16.21 -16.24
C VAL A 314 -5.99 -15.16 -17.34
N LYS A 315 -4.94 -14.99 -18.15
CA LYS A 315 -4.98 -14.21 -19.39
C LYS A 315 -5.85 -14.92 -20.41
N THR A 316 -6.84 -14.24 -20.96
CA THR A 316 -7.76 -14.78 -21.98
C THR A 316 -7.60 -14.12 -23.34
N GLY A 317 -6.84 -13.03 -23.42
CA GLY A 317 -6.53 -12.29 -24.65
C GLY A 317 -5.67 -11.06 -24.35
N ASP A 318 -5.28 -10.32 -25.37
CA ASP A 318 -4.41 -9.14 -25.22
C ASP A 318 -5.06 -8.02 -24.39
N TYR A 319 -6.40 -8.00 -24.32
CA TYR A 319 -7.21 -7.02 -23.58
C TYR A 319 -8.21 -7.69 -22.64
N SER A 320 -7.98 -8.94 -22.25
CA SER A 320 -8.93 -9.66 -21.40
C SER A 320 -8.25 -10.67 -20.48
N MET A 321 -8.82 -10.80 -19.29
CA MET A 321 -8.42 -11.79 -18.29
C MET A 321 -9.62 -12.21 -17.44
N THR A 322 -9.45 -13.34 -16.77
CA THR A 322 -10.37 -13.82 -15.74
C THR A 322 -9.64 -13.87 -14.41
N LEU A 323 -10.27 -13.32 -13.37
CA LEU A 323 -9.84 -13.49 -12.00
C LEU A 323 -10.86 -14.37 -11.27
N THR A 324 -10.39 -15.38 -10.51
CA THR A 324 -11.27 -16.30 -9.76
C THR A 324 -10.91 -16.26 -8.27
N THR A 325 -11.93 -16.07 -7.43
CA THR A 325 -11.83 -16.20 -5.97
C THR A 325 -12.48 -17.49 -5.50
N SER A 326 -11.99 -18.07 -4.39
CA SER A 326 -12.53 -19.32 -3.84
C SER A 326 -13.89 -19.16 -3.18
N GLU A 327 -14.29 -17.92 -2.89
CA GLU A 327 -15.57 -17.55 -2.29
C GLU A 327 -15.94 -16.11 -2.65
N LEU A 328 -17.20 -15.73 -2.39
CA LEU A 328 -17.64 -14.35 -2.55
C LEU A 328 -16.94 -13.44 -1.52
N SER A 329 -16.14 -12.52 -2.01
CA SER A 329 -15.50 -11.48 -1.20
C SER A 329 -16.06 -10.11 -1.55
N THR A 330 -16.75 -9.48 -0.59
CA THR A 330 -17.30 -8.14 -0.79
C THR A 330 -16.24 -7.06 -0.97
N THR A 331 -15.00 -7.32 -0.58
CA THR A 331 -13.87 -6.41 -0.73
C THR A 331 -13.15 -6.58 -2.05
N MET A 332 -13.26 -7.74 -2.72
CA MET A 332 -12.51 -8.04 -3.94
C MET A 332 -12.75 -7.02 -5.04
N ILE A 333 -14.00 -6.64 -5.27
CA ILE A 333 -14.34 -5.71 -6.34
C ILE A 333 -13.69 -4.32 -6.12
N TYR A 334 -13.48 -3.90 -4.87
CA TYR A 334 -12.81 -2.64 -4.55
C TYR A 334 -11.28 -2.75 -4.72
N GLN A 335 -10.70 -3.94 -4.55
CA GLN A 335 -9.29 -4.16 -4.84
C GLN A 335 -8.98 -4.06 -6.36
N LEU A 336 -10.00 -4.26 -7.21
CA LEU A 336 -9.88 -4.07 -8.65
C LEU A 336 -9.86 -2.58 -9.09
N GLN A 337 -9.94 -1.62 -8.17
CA GLN A 337 -9.61 -0.21 -8.47
C GLN A 337 -8.09 0.04 -8.57
N MET A 338 -7.29 -1.00 -8.41
CA MET A 338 -5.83 -0.92 -8.46
C MET A 338 -5.32 -0.14 -9.68
N PRO A 339 -4.19 0.56 -9.56
CA PRO A 339 -3.56 1.22 -10.70
C PRO A 339 -3.03 0.19 -11.72
N ILE A 340 -3.14 0.53 -13.00
CA ILE A 340 -2.49 -0.18 -14.11
C ILE A 340 -1.16 0.50 -14.37
N ALA A 341 -0.08 -0.10 -13.88
CA ALA A 341 1.27 0.42 -14.04
C ALA A 341 1.93 -0.17 -15.28
N PRO A 342 2.60 0.65 -16.12
CA PRO A 342 3.25 0.16 -17.32
C PRO A 342 4.40 -0.80 -17.02
N LEU A 343 4.29 -2.02 -17.56
CA LEU A 343 5.30 -3.07 -17.44
C LEU A 343 6.67 -2.60 -17.95
N HIS A 344 6.71 -1.96 -19.12
CA HIS A 344 7.95 -1.50 -19.76
C HIS A 344 8.71 -0.43 -18.94
N TYR A 345 8.04 0.25 -18.00
CA TYR A 345 8.65 1.26 -17.15
C TYR A 345 8.97 0.75 -15.74
N TYR A 346 7.99 0.12 -15.07
CA TYR A 346 8.14 -0.33 -13.68
C TYR A 346 8.75 -1.72 -13.58
N GLY A 347 8.53 -2.59 -14.56
CA GLY A 347 9.07 -3.93 -14.65
C GLY A 347 10.29 -4.04 -15.58
N ASP A 348 10.56 -5.26 -15.98
CA ASP A 348 11.54 -5.62 -17.00
C ASP A 348 10.85 -6.53 -18.04
N GLU A 349 10.63 -6.00 -19.26
CA GLU A 349 9.98 -6.74 -20.34
C GLU A 349 10.71 -8.03 -20.71
N SER A 350 12.04 -8.09 -20.52
CA SER A 350 12.82 -9.31 -20.77
C SER A 350 12.52 -10.43 -19.77
N LEU A 351 11.91 -10.08 -18.64
CA LEU A 351 11.43 -11.01 -17.60
C LEU A 351 9.91 -11.23 -17.67
N TYR A 352 9.24 -10.78 -18.74
CA TYR A 352 7.82 -11.02 -18.91
C TYR A 352 7.56 -12.11 -19.96
N ASP A 353 7.00 -13.21 -19.54
CA ASP A 353 6.54 -14.32 -20.37
C ASP A 353 5.40 -15.03 -19.62
N TYR A 354 4.15 -14.65 -19.95
CA TYR A 354 2.97 -15.16 -19.26
C TYR A 354 2.89 -16.69 -19.32
N ASP A 355 3.19 -17.29 -20.49
CA ASP A 355 3.08 -18.74 -20.70
C ASP A 355 4.11 -19.54 -19.87
N ASN A 356 5.23 -18.91 -19.53
CA ASN A 356 6.28 -19.48 -18.67
C ASN A 356 6.22 -18.97 -17.22
N ASN A 357 5.11 -18.32 -16.81
CA ASN A 357 4.89 -17.80 -15.46
C ASN A 357 5.97 -16.81 -14.99
N SER A 358 6.35 -15.91 -15.87
CA SER A 358 7.27 -14.81 -15.60
C SER A 358 6.53 -13.48 -15.82
N PHE A 359 6.52 -12.59 -14.82
CA PHE A 359 5.59 -11.47 -14.77
C PHE A 359 6.29 -10.10 -14.69
N GLY A 360 7.47 -9.97 -15.31
CA GLY A 360 8.17 -8.69 -15.45
C GLY A 360 9.11 -8.36 -14.28
N PHE A 361 9.32 -9.30 -13.37
CA PHE A 361 10.30 -9.23 -12.27
C PHE A 361 10.58 -10.64 -11.75
N VAL A 362 11.63 -10.78 -10.94
CA VAL A 362 11.94 -12.05 -10.26
C VAL A 362 11.06 -12.14 -9.01
N LYS A 363 10.25 -13.19 -8.90
CA LYS A 363 9.43 -13.42 -7.70
C LYS A 363 10.27 -13.34 -6.44
N GLY A 364 9.83 -12.51 -5.47
CA GLY A 364 10.56 -12.27 -4.23
C GLY A 364 11.66 -11.20 -4.33
N ASP A 365 11.77 -10.51 -5.46
CA ASP A 365 12.67 -9.38 -5.65
C ASP A 365 11.95 -8.24 -6.38
N LEU A 366 11.42 -7.31 -5.62
CA LEU A 366 10.77 -6.09 -6.13
C LEU A 366 11.73 -4.88 -6.20
N SER A 367 13.04 -5.07 -6.05
CA SER A 367 14.03 -3.97 -6.01
C SER A 367 13.98 -3.07 -7.25
N GLY A 368 13.82 -3.68 -8.45
CA GLY A 368 13.65 -2.95 -9.70
C GLY A 368 12.42 -2.05 -9.70
N VAL A 369 11.27 -2.58 -9.25
CA VAL A 369 10.01 -1.83 -9.14
C VAL A 369 10.12 -0.73 -8.09
N ARG A 370 10.72 -1.00 -6.93
CA ARG A 370 10.95 -0.04 -5.84
C ARG A 370 11.82 1.13 -6.25
N SER A 371 12.75 0.94 -7.18
CA SER A 371 13.64 2.00 -7.66
C SER A 371 12.90 3.11 -8.42
N LYS A 372 11.66 2.89 -8.88
CA LYS A 372 10.85 3.79 -9.70
C LYS A 372 9.86 4.60 -8.85
N THR A 373 10.36 5.45 -7.96
CA THR A 373 9.52 6.20 -7.01
C THR A 373 9.45 7.71 -7.27
N SER A 374 10.40 8.31 -8.03
CA SER A 374 10.49 9.77 -8.12
C SER A 374 9.73 10.38 -9.30
N THR A 375 9.45 9.60 -10.35
CA THR A 375 8.82 10.09 -11.58
C THR A 375 7.80 9.06 -12.05
N PRO A 376 6.51 9.23 -11.71
CA PRO A 376 5.48 8.30 -12.11
C PRO A 376 5.22 8.37 -13.62
N LEU A 377 5.12 7.22 -14.27
CA LEU A 377 4.61 7.05 -15.61
C LEU A 377 3.26 6.33 -15.54
N GLY A 378 2.25 6.87 -16.20
CA GLY A 378 0.92 6.28 -16.22
C GLY A 378 0.09 6.79 -17.40
N GLY A 379 -1.19 6.42 -17.45
CA GLY A 379 -2.13 6.83 -18.50
C GLY A 379 -3.31 7.65 -17.96
N GLY A 380 -3.18 8.25 -16.76
CA GLY A 380 -4.21 9.04 -16.12
C GLY A 380 -4.52 10.36 -16.82
N MET A 381 -5.39 11.17 -16.21
CA MET A 381 -5.82 12.45 -16.78
C MET A 381 -4.71 13.50 -16.86
N PHE A 382 -3.66 13.34 -16.04
CA PHE A 382 -2.52 14.26 -15.97
C PHE A 382 -1.23 13.51 -16.17
N THR A 383 -0.24 14.21 -16.75
CA THR A 383 1.12 13.71 -16.88
C THR A 383 2.00 14.39 -15.85
N PHE A 384 2.78 13.61 -15.10
CA PHE A 384 3.76 14.15 -14.17
C PHE A 384 4.84 14.92 -14.92
N SER A 385 5.12 16.14 -14.48
CA SER A 385 6.15 16.99 -15.08
C SER A 385 7.42 17.01 -14.25
N LYS A 386 7.31 17.39 -12.99
CA LYS A 386 8.44 17.45 -12.06
C LYS A 386 7.95 17.60 -10.63
N TYR A 387 8.82 17.27 -9.69
CA TYR A 387 8.69 17.63 -8.29
C TYR A 387 9.90 18.46 -7.86
N SER A 388 9.68 19.62 -7.28
CA SER A 388 10.73 20.43 -6.67
C SER A 388 10.14 21.38 -5.64
N ASP A 389 10.88 21.63 -4.56
CA ASP A 389 10.53 22.63 -3.53
C ASP A 389 9.12 22.44 -2.94
N GLY A 390 8.67 21.18 -2.82
CA GLY A 390 7.34 20.85 -2.29
C GLY A 390 6.18 21.09 -3.27
N VAL A 391 6.46 21.19 -4.57
CA VAL A 391 5.47 21.39 -5.63
C VAL A 391 5.63 20.31 -6.71
N VAL A 392 4.52 19.67 -7.05
CA VAL A 392 4.38 18.74 -8.17
C VAL A 392 3.76 19.44 -9.37
#